data_d660e82625c6c09f0cbc221ea2594363
#
_entry.id   d660e82625c6c09f0cbc221ea2594363
#
_cell.length_a   1.000
_cell.length_b   1.000
_cell.length_c   1.000
_cell.angle_alpha   90.00
_cell.angle_beta   90.00
_cell.angle_gamma   90.00
#
_symmetry.space_group_name_H-M   'P 1'
#
loop_
_entity.id
_entity.type
_entity.pdbx_description
1 polymer ?
#
loop_
_entity_poly.entity_id
_entity_poly.type
_entity_poly.pdbx_seq_one_letter_code
_entity_poly.pdbx_strand_id
1 'polypeptide(L)'
;KLGTHANVLVASIPEGDDKPYKYPNIYRGLDVLVINKIDLLPYLDFRMDYFKQGVEMLNPGLQIFEVSCKTGEGIPAWIDWLKTHIPAKAEAAKE
;
A
#
# COMPACT_ATOMS: atom_id res chain seq x y z
N LYS A 1 -18.74 -1.56 3.04
CA LYS A 1 -17.86 -0.44 2.84
C LYS A 1 -16.86 -0.67 1.73
N LEU A 2 -16.19 -1.80 1.77
CA LEU A 2 -15.23 -2.11 0.73
C LEU A 2 -15.87 -2.38 -0.61
N GLY A 3 -17.13 -2.74 -0.62
CA GLY A 3 -17.80 -3.08 -1.86
C GLY A 3 -17.88 -1.94 -2.86
N THR A 4 -17.98 -0.70 -2.37
CA THR A 4 -18.14 0.45 -3.25
C THR A 4 -16.94 1.38 -3.23
N HIS A 5 -16.33 1.52 -2.06
CA HIS A 5 -15.19 2.43 -1.91
C HIS A 5 -14.11 1.76 -1.08
N ALA A 6 -12.89 2.06 -1.40
CA ALA A 6 -11.77 1.64 -0.58
C ALA A 6 -10.78 2.78 -0.52
N ASN A 7 -10.26 3.02 0.66
CA ASN A 7 -9.22 4.03 0.84
C ASN A 7 -7.88 3.36 0.63
N VAL A 8 -7.24 3.67 -0.48
CA VAL A 8 -5.97 3.08 -0.87
C VAL A 8 -4.90 4.15 -0.86
N LEU A 9 -3.79 3.86 -0.22
CA LEU A 9 -2.63 4.72 -0.28
C LEU A 9 -1.51 3.97 -0.96
N VAL A 10 -0.86 4.62 -1.94
CA VAL A 10 0.33 4.09 -2.56
C VAL A 10 1.51 4.88 -2.03
N ALA A 11 2.31 4.22 -1.21
CA ALA A 11 3.55 4.78 -0.72
C ALA A 11 4.70 4.21 -1.54
N SER A 12 5.81 4.93 -1.63
CA SER A 12 6.95 4.41 -2.36
C SER A 12 8.20 4.50 -1.50
N ILE A 13 9.12 3.59 -1.76
CA ILE A 13 10.35 3.46 -0.97
C ILE A 13 11.15 4.79 -0.92
N PRO A 14 11.33 5.50 -2.04
CA PRO A 14 12.10 6.76 -1.98
C PRO A 14 11.51 7.83 -1.07
N GLU A 15 10.23 7.72 -0.71
CA GLU A 15 9.60 8.73 0.15
C GLU A 15 10.03 8.63 1.60
N GLY A 16 10.62 7.49 1.98
CA GLY A 16 11.10 7.31 3.33
C GLY A 16 10.19 6.47 4.21
N ASP A 17 10.74 6.03 5.34
CA ASP A 17 10.06 5.09 6.20
C ASP A 17 9.40 5.74 7.42
N ASP A 18 9.38 7.06 7.50
CA ASP A 18 8.81 7.76 8.65
C ASP A 18 7.43 8.35 8.41
N LYS A 19 6.85 8.13 7.24
CA LYS A 19 5.55 8.70 6.90
C LYS A 19 4.43 8.34 7.87
N PRO A 20 4.31 7.09 8.34
CA PRO A 20 3.24 6.79 9.30
C PRO A 20 3.39 7.57 10.60
N TYR A 21 4.61 7.87 10.99
CA TYR A 21 4.87 8.60 12.22
C TYR A 21 4.60 10.08 12.04
N LYS A 22 4.77 10.60 10.83
CA LYS A 22 4.53 12.02 10.55
C LYS A 22 3.09 12.31 10.20
N TYR A 23 2.42 11.39 9.54
CA TYR A 23 1.07 11.62 9.03
C TYR A 23 0.12 10.50 9.46
N PRO A 24 -0.06 10.31 10.77
CA PRO A 24 -0.79 9.15 11.28
C PRO A 24 -2.24 9.09 10.82
N ASN A 25 -2.89 10.23 10.65
CA ASN A 25 -4.31 10.21 10.32
C ASN A 25 -4.60 9.62 8.94
N ILE A 26 -3.66 9.77 8.01
CA ILE A 26 -3.82 9.19 6.69
C ILE A 26 -3.85 7.67 6.80
N TYR A 27 -2.96 7.11 7.61
CA TYR A 27 -2.83 5.66 7.72
C TYR A 27 -3.96 5.02 8.50
N ARG A 28 -4.54 5.75 9.46
CA ARG A 28 -5.63 5.20 10.27
C ARG A 28 -6.86 4.86 9.46
N GLY A 29 -7.11 5.62 8.41
CA GLY A 29 -8.33 5.44 7.64
C GLY A 29 -8.20 4.54 6.43
N LEU A 30 -7.07 3.88 6.26
CA LEU A 30 -6.84 3.07 5.07
C LEU A 30 -7.50 1.72 5.13
N ASP A 31 -7.94 1.25 3.98
CA ASP A 31 -8.40 -0.12 3.80
C ASP A 31 -7.27 -0.98 3.26
N VAL A 32 -6.35 -0.40 2.50
CA VAL A 32 -5.20 -1.12 1.98
C VAL A 32 -4.06 -0.15 1.72
N LEU A 33 -2.85 -0.64 1.91
CA LEU A 33 -1.62 0.11 1.68
C LEU A 33 -0.79 -0.63 0.64
N VAL A 34 -0.36 0.08 -0.39
CA VAL A 34 0.53 -0.46 -1.40
C VAL A 34 1.88 0.22 -1.26
N ILE A 35 2.93 -0.56 -1.07
CA ILE A 35 4.28 -0.03 -1.01
C ILE A 35 4.96 -0.34 -2.33
N ASN A 36 5.19 0.69 -3.11
CA ASN A 36 5.74 0.57 -4.46
C ASN A 36 7.24 0.78 -4.46
N LYS A 37 7.87 0.37 -5.56
CA LYS A 37 9.30 0.54 -5.80
C LYS A 37 10.17 -0.25 -4.84
N ILE A 38 9.69 -1.43 -4.46
CA ILE A 38 10.46 -2.28 -3.55
C ILE A 38 11.78 -2.74 -4.16
N ASP A 39 11.91 -2.65 -5.49
CA ASP A 39 13.16 -2.94 -6.17
C ASP A 39 14.28 -2.00 -5.73
N LEU A 40 13.94 -0.87 -5.13
CA LEU A 40 14.92 0.09 -4.65
C LEU A 40 15.39 -0.16 -3.22
N LEU A 41 14.79 -1.14 -2.53
CA LEU A 41 15.17 -1.43 -1.15
C LEU A 41 16.67 -1.64 -0.94
N PRO A 42 17.37 -2.37 -1.82
CA PRO A 42 18.81 -2.57 -1.60
C PRO A 42 19.63 -1.30 -1.77
N TYR A 43 19.07 -0.29 -2.38
CA TYR A 43 19.81 0.93 -2.72
C TYR A 43 19.48 2.11 -1.84
N LEU A 44 18.43 2.02 -1.03
CA LEU A 44 17.98 3.13 -0.21
C LEU A 44 17.92 2.72 1.25
N ASP A 45 18.00 3.72 2.11
CA ASP A 45 17.99 3.49 3.54
C ASP A 45 16.55 3.47 4.05
N PHE A 46 15.83 2.42 3.70
CA PHE A 46 14.43 2.26 4.09
C PHE A 46 14.32 1.08 5.05
N ARG A 47 13.81 1.34 6.23
CA ARG A 47 13.63 0.30 7.25
C ARG A 47 12.20 -0.21 7.21
N MET A 48 12.00 -1.30 6.50
CA MET A 48 10.66 -1.86 6.31
C MET A 48 10.00 -2.22 7.65
N ASP A 49 10.76 -2.77 8.57
CA ASP A 49 10.22 -3.14 9.88
C ASP A 49 9.72 -1.91 10.64
N TYR A 50 10.48 -0.85 10.60
CA TYR A 50 10.11 0.39 11.26
C TYR A 50 8.85 0.99 10.64
N PHE A 51 8.80 1.00 9.32
CA PHE A 51 7.65 1.50 8.58
C PHE A 51 6.39 0.72 8.94
N LYS A 52 6.48 -0.60 8.88
CA LYS A 52 5.33 -1.46 9.15
C LYS A 52 4.89 -1.39 10.61
N GLN A 53 5.84 -1.22 11.50
CA GLN A 53 5.52 -1.08 12.92
C GLN A 53 4.66 0.15 13.16
N GLY A 54 5.02 1.26 12.52
CA GLY A 54 4.22 2.47 12.63
C GLY A 54 2.82 2.29 12.07
N VAL A 55 2.73 1.62 10.92
CA VAL A 55 1.43 1.35 10.30
C VAL A 55 0.58 0.46 11.19
N GLU A 56 1.18 -0.57 11.77
CA GLU A 56 0.44 -1.50 12.62
C GLU A 56 -0.13 -0.80 13.85
N MET A 57 0.62 0.13 14.40
CA MET A 57 0.15 0.88 15.56
C MET A 57 -1.07 1.73 15.24
N LEU A 58 -1.14 2.22 14.02
CA LEU A 58 -2.22 3.11 13.59
C LEU A 58 -3.42 2.36 13.04
N ASN A 59 -3.19 1.21 12.42
CA ASN A 59 -4.23 0.49 11.72
C ASN A 59 -3.91 -1.00 11.77
N PRO A 60 -4.16 -1.63 12.94
CA PRO A 60 -3.79 -3.04 13.13
C PRO A 60 -4.46 -3.95 12.10
N GLY A 61 -3.66 -4.81 11.51
CA GLY A 61 -4.17 -5.77 10.56
C GLY A 61 -4.41 -5.23 9.17
N LEU A 62 -3.93 -4.01 8.90
CA LEU A 62 -4.09 -3.40 7.57
C LEU A 62 -3.45 -4.28 6.51
N GLN A 63 -4.18 -4.47 5.41
CA GLN A 63 -3.66 -5.23 4.28
C GLN A 63 -2.58 -4.41 3.58
N ILE A 64 -1.40 -5.01 3.40
CA ILE A 64 -0.27 -4.34 2.78
C ILE A 64 0.24 -5.16 1.61
N PHE A 65 0.43 -4.50 0.48
CA PHE A 65 1.05 -5.11 -0.70
C PHE A 65 2.38 -4.43 -0.99
N GLU A 66 3.42 -5.24 -1.17
CA GLU A 66 4.74 -4.75 -1.55
C GLU A 66 4.95 -5.06 -3.01
N VAL A 67 5.09 -4.02 -3.81
CA VAL A 67 5.10 -4.19 -5.26
C VAL A 67 6.26 -3.44 -5.91
N SER A 68 6.58 -3.87 -7.12
CA SER A 68 7.49 -3.15 -7.98
C SER A 68 6.91 -3.13 -9.39
N CYS A 69 6.57 -1.94 -9.85
CA CYS A 69 6.08 -1.81 -11.23
C CYS A 69 7.18 -2.09 -12.22
N LYS A 70 8.43 -1.95 -11.80
CA LYS A 70 9.56 -2.19 -12.68
C LYS A 70 9.77 -3.68 -12.95
N THR A 71 9.68 -4.50 -11.88
CA THR A 71 9.93 -5.94 -12.01
C THR A 71 8.66 -6.75 -12.11
N GLY A 72 7.53 -6.16 -11.74
CA GLY A 72 6.27 -6.88 -11.69
C GLY A 72 6.01 -7.60 -10.39
N GLU A 73 6.96 -7.55 -9.46
CA GLU A 73 6.82 -8.25 -8.19
C GLU A 73 5.63 -7.72 -7.40
N GLY A 74 4.81 -8.63 -6.90
CA GLY A 74 3.66 -8.28 -6.08
C GLY A 74 2.45 -7.76 -6.83
N ILE A 75 2.62 -7.42 -8.11
CA ILE A 75 1.54 -6.84 -8.91
C ILE A 75 0.35 -7.80 -9.07
N PRO A 76 0.56 -9.08 -9.38
CA PRO A 76 -0.60 -9.97 -9.54
C PRO A 76 -1.46 -10.07 -8.29
N ALA A 77 -0.85 -10.11 -7.11
CA ALA A 77 -1.61 -10.17 -5.86
C ALA A 77 -2.43 -8.91 -5.65
N TRP A 78 -1.84 -7.77 -5.96
CA TRP A 78 -2.52 -6.48 -5.84
C TRP A 78 -3.71 -6.41 -6.79
N ILE A 79 -3.52 -6.83 -8.04
CA ILE A 79 -4.59 -6.86 -9.02
C ILE A 79 -5.72 -7.79 -8.57
N ASP A 80 -5.37 -8.97 -8.06
CA ASP A 80 -6.37 -9.91 -7.56
C ASP A 80 -7.21 -9.30 -6.44
N TRP A 81 -6.55 -8.60 -5.53
CA TRP A 81 -7.26 -7.96 -4.43
C TRP A 81 -8.27 -6.94 -4.97
N LEU A 82 -7.83 -6.15 -5.95
CA LEU A 82 -8.71 -5.15 -6.55
C LEU A 82 -9.93 -5.81 -7.20
N LYS A 83 -9.72 -6.86 -7.96
CA LYS A 83 -10.81 -7.54 -8.65
C LYS A 83 -11.81 -8.15 -7.66
N THR A 84 -11.30 -8.66 -6.55
CA THR A 84 -12.14 -9.33 -5.57
C THR A 84 -12.96 -8.36 -4.74
N HIS A 85 -12.34 -7.24 -4.37
CA HIS A 85 -12.95 -6.33 -3.40
C HIS A 85 -13.64 -5.14 -4.04
N ILE A 86 -13.23 -4.73 -5.25
CA ILE A 86 -13.81 -3.57 -5.90
C ILE A 86 -14.01 -3.85 -7.41
N PRO A 87 -14.75 -4.87 -7.76
CA PRO A 87 -14.83 -5.24 -9.20
C PRO A 87 -15.43 -4.17 -10.08
N ALA A 88 -16.53 -3.58 -9.65
CA ALA A 88 -17.18 -2.57 -10.46
C ALA A 88 -16.36 -1.30 -10.54
N LYS A 89 -15.75 -0.94 -9.44
CA LYS A 89 -14.92 0.25 -9.39
C LYS A 89 -13.66 0.10 -10.23
N ALA A 90 -13.09 -1.08 -10.21
CA ALA A 90 -11.90 -1.32 -11.01
C ALA A 90 -12.16 -1.11 -12.49
N GLU A 91 -13.32 -1.54 -12.96
CA GLU A 91 -13.69 -1.35 -14.35
C GLU A 91 -13.88 0.12 -14.66
N ALA A 92 -14.60 0.81 -13.80
CA ALA A 92 -14.86 2.23 -14.01
C ALA A 92 -13.57 3.02 -14.04
N ALA A 93 -12.63 2.65 -13.21
CA ALA A 93 -11.36 3.36 -13.11
C ALA A 93 -10.54 3.28 -14.40
N LYS A 94 -10.77 2.26 -15.19
CA LYS A 94 -10.04 2.12 -16.45
C LYS A 94 -10.47 3.13 -17.49
N GLU A 95 -11.65 3.62 -17.35
CA GLU A 95 -12.16 4.58 -18.29
C GLU A 95 -11.44 5.91 -18.14
#